data_cc70a5d6110d93de2433806ba61423f0
#
_entry.id   cc70a5d6110d93de2433806ba61423f0
#
_cell.length_a   1.000
_cell.length_b   1.000
_cell.length_c   1.000
_cell.angle_alpha   90.00
_cell.angle_beta   90.00
_cell.angle_gamma   90.00
#
_symmetry.space_group_name_H-M   'P 1'
#
loop_
_entity.id
_entity.type
_entity.pdbx_description
1 polymer ?
#
loop_
_entity_poly.entity_id
_entity_poly.type
_entity_poly.pdbx_seq_one_letter_code
_entity_poly.pdbx_strand_id
1 'polypeptide(L)'
;MRIPYLAAFLVLLTGCGRYADFALPPPESAGPRAPFIWAASPEPVILHGDASDVLNPSVVRFQGAYWNFYSEFDGKMWHTAAATSSDGIAWTKLGRVLSPQASEGSYIAANGSALVAGDEILYWYEIGYPLRIALARSRDGKNWTRQGKPGDTVVPLGPRGSFDERAVADPYVIRAAGTFYMFYLGQDRARRQSLGVARSTDGVTWEKLRTNPILEPGAPGAFDANGLGEPAVWTSGGQWWMLYTGRDKKEQRRMGLARSPDGVHWERVPDFIVSGSNTWDSQVICDPSVEQMPDGSIRVWFGGGDVARPDQGLHGQIGIGLLRGQ
;
A
#
# COMPACT_ATOMS: atom_id res chain seq x y z
N MET A 1 -20.84 30.96 -54.91
CA MET A 1 -19.89 29.96 -54.46
C MET A 1 -20.02 29.89 -52.94
N ARG A 2 -20.76 28.91 -52.38
CA ARG A 2 -21.03 28.79 -50.94
C ARG A 2 -20.12 27.67 -50.39
N ILE A 3 -19.27 28.02 -49.43
CA ILE A 3 -18.36 27.11 -48.72
C ILE A 3 -19.16 26.51 -47.58
N PRO A 4 -19.27 25.17 -47.43
CA PRO A 4 -19.89 24.56 -46.26
C PRO A 4 -18.93 24.56 -45.08
N TYR A 5 -19.36 25.08 -43.93
CA TYR A 5 -18.69 24.92 -42.64
C TYR A 5 -18.84 23.47 -42.18
N LEU A 6 -17.71 22.79 -42.03
CA LEU A 6 -17.63 21.48 -41.38
C LEU A 6 -17.58 21.71 -39.87
N ALA A 7 -18.67 21.42 -39.17
CA ALA A 7 -18.70 21.42 -37.73
C ALA A 7 -18.01 20.13 -37.21
N ALA A 8 -16.84 20.27 -36.60
CA ALA A 8 -16.19 19.18 -35.90
C ALA A 8 -16.94 18.93 -34.59
N PHE A 9 -17.63 17.81 -34.51
CA PHE A 9 -18.19 17.30 -33.24
C PHE A 9 -17.06 16.73 -32.37
N LEU A 10 -16.71 17.50 -31.35
CA LEU A 10 -15.83 17.01 -30.25
C LEU A 10 -16.68 16.08 -29.36
N VAL A 11 -16.56 14.78 -29.54
CA VAL A 11 -17.17 13.81 -28.63
C VAL A 11 -16.34 13.82 -27.33
N LEU A 12 -16.84 14.51 -26.33
CA LEU A 12 -16.36 14.37 -24.96
C LEU A 12 -16.78 12.99 -24.44
N LEU A 13 -15.86 12.03 -24.49
CA LEU A 13 -15.99 10.75 -23.78
C LEU A 13 -15.85 11.00 -22.28
N THR A 14 -16.97 11.30 -21.64
CA THR A 14 -17.06 11.32 -20.17
C THR A 14 -17.26 9.91 -19.65
N GLY A 15 -16.31 9.43 -18.80
CA GLY A 15 -16.64 8.41 -17.78
C GLY A 15 -16.32 6.95 -18.07
N CYS A 16 -15.21 6.62 -18.74
CA CYS A 16 -14.58 5.31 -18.55
C CYS A 16 -13.27 5.53 -17.81
N GLY A 17 -13.00 4.72 -16.77
CA GLY A 17 -11.72 4.72 -16.06
C GLY A 17 -10.58 4.71 -17.08
N ARG A 18 -9.55 5.54 -16.85
CA ARG A 18 -8.42 5.63 -17.77
C ARG A 18 -7.61 4.34 -17.67
N TYR A 19 -7.42 3.67 -18.79
CA TYR A 19 -6.58 2.48 -18.93
C TYR A 19 -5.49 2.75 -19.94
N ALA A 20 -4.27 2.30 -19.63
CA ALA A 20 -3.11 2.41 -20.51
C ALA A 20 -2.31 1.12 -20.52
N ASP A 21 -1.55 0.91 -21.58
CA ASP A 21 -0.52 -0.11 -21.64
C ASP A 21 0.80 0.57 -21.26
N PHE A 22 1.47 0.05 -20.24
CA PHE A 22 2.75 0.57 -19.77
C PHE A 22 3.55 -0.52 -19.05
N ALA A 23 4.84 -0.29 -18.91
CA ALA A 23 5.72 -0.95 -17.94
C ALA A 23 6.35 0.11 -17.05
N LEU A 24 6.91 -0.30 -15.93
CA LEU A 24 7.72 0.58 -15.10
C LEU A 24 9.10 0.79 -15.77
N PRO A 25 9.83 1.84 -15.40
CA PRO A 25 11.22 2.01 -15.85
C PRO A 25 12.07 0.78 -15.52
N PRO A 26 13.17 0.54 -16.26
CA PRO A 26 14.09 -0.54 -15.93
C PRO A 26 14.51 -0.46 -14.45
N PRO A 27 14.52 -1.59 -13.73
CA PRO A 27 14.93 -1.62 -12.33
C PRO A 27 16.43 -1.32 -12.19
N GLU A 28 16.81 -0.77 -11.02
CA GLU A 28 18.21 -0.53 -10.69
C GLU A 28 19.00 -1.84 -10.68
N SER A 29 20.15 -1.86 -11.35
CA SER A 29 21.01 -3.04 -11.43
C SER A 29 21.83 -3.27 -10.15
N ALA A 30 22.02 -2.24 -9.33
CA ALA A 30 22.72 -2.31 -8.06
C ALA A 30 21.87 -3.01 -6.98
N GLY A 31 22.57 -3.48 -5.94
CA GLY A 31 21.95 -4.09 -4.76
C GLY A 31 21.88 -5.62 -4.79
N PRO A 32 21.45 -6.22 -3.70
CA PRO A 32 21.42 -7.66 -3.51
C PRO A 32 20.40 -8.35 -4.42
N ARG A 33 20.67 -9.63 -4.66
CA ARG A 33 19.79 -10.54 -5.40
C ARG A 33 19.22 -11.60 -4.46
N ALA A 34 18.14 -12.26 -4.89
CA ALA A 34 17.67 -13.45 -4.18
C ALA A 34 18.73 -14.57 -4.16
N PRO A 35 18.71 -15.46 -3.17
CA PRO A 35 17.71 -15.57 -2.12
C PRO A 35 17.85 -14.48 -1.06
N PHE A 36 16.72 -14.05 -0.51
CA PHE A 36 16.69 -13.15 0.63
C PHE A 36 16.48 -13.95 1.93
N ILE A 37 17.16 -13.52 2.99
CA ILE A 37 17.01 -14.04 4.34
C ILE A 37 16.27 -12.99 5.17
N TRP A 38 15.18 -13.40 5.80
CA TRP A 38 14.40 -12.57 6.72
C TRP A 38 14.88 -12.71 8.16
N ALA A 39 14.99 -11.58 8.86
CA ALA A 39 15.21 -11.55 10.31
C ALA A 39 14.40 -10.39 10.91
N ALA A 40 13.46 -10.69 11.81
CA ALA A 40 12.70 -9.71 12.56
C ALA A 40 13.30 -9.44 13.95
N SER A 41 13.05 -8.22 14.47
CA SER A 41 13.22 -7.95 15.90
C SER A 41 12.20 -8.76 16.72
N PRO A 42 12.58 -9.29 17.89
CA PRO A 42 11.65 -10.04 18.73
C PRO A 42 10.54 -9.18 19.32
N GLU A 43 10.79 -7.89 19.51
CA GLU A 43 9.84 -6.96 20.11
C GLU A 43 9.28 -5.97 19.07
N PRO A 44 8.01 -5.56 19.20
CA PRO A 44 7.45 -4.52 18.37
C PRO A 44 8.07 -3.15 18.67
N VAL A 45 8.11 -2.29 17.66
CA VAL A 45 8.65 -0.92 17.77
C VAL A 45 7.57 0.13 18.02
N ILE A 46 6.30 -0.17 17.72
CA ILE A 46 5.15 0.65 18.11
C ILE A 46 4.07 -0.28 18.69
N LEU A 47 3.78 -0.10 19.97
CA LEU A 47 2.74 -0.82 20.69
C LEU A 47 1.37 -0.18 20.45
N HIS A 48 0.28 -0.95 20.50
CA HIS A 48 -1.07 -0.41 20.36
C HIS A 48 -1.45 0.54 21.54
N GLY A 49 -0.92 0.30 22.77
CA GLY A 49 -1.29 1.12 23.94
C GLY A 49 -2.78 0.98 24.27
N ASP A 50 -3.49 2.11 24.32
CA ASP A 50 -4.94 2.14 24.57
C ASP A 50 -5.79 1.88 23.31
N ALA A 51 -5.20 1.85 22.12
CA ALA A 51 -5.87 1.44 20.88
C ALA A 51 -6.12 -0.07 20.86
N SER A 52 -7.09 -0.51 20.07
CA SER A 52 -7.33 -1.95 19.87
C SER A 52 -6.31 -2.57 18.91
N ASP A 53 -5.90 -1.81 17.89
CA ASP A 53 -4.89 -2.22 16.89
C ASP A 53 -4.07 -1.00 16.44
N VAL A 54 -2.79 -1.23 16.12
CA VAL A 54 -1.96 -0.36 15.29
C VAL A 54 -1.28 -1.18 14.20
N LEU A 55 -1.51 -0.80 12.94
CA LEU A 55 -1.12 -1.55 11.75
C LEU A 55 -0.73 -0.61 10.61
N ASN A 56 -0.43 -1.15 9.44
CA ASN A 56 -0.21 -0.44 8.17
C ASN A 56 0.83 0.70 8.30
N PRO A 57 2.07 0.41 8.73
CA PRO A 57 3.11 1.42 8.78
C PRO A 57 3.40 1.97 7.38
N SER A 58 3.53 3.28 7.26
CA SER A 58 4.01 3.95 6.05
C SER A 58 5.11 4.93 6.44
N VAL A 59 6.35 4.51 6.23
CA VAL A 59 7.53 5.21 6.74
C VAL A 59 8.21 6.01 5.63
N VAL A 60 8.47 7.28 5.92
CA VAL A 60 9.20 8.19 5.04
C VAL A 60 10.25 8.98 5.82
N ARG A 61 11.26 9.49 5.11
CA ARG A 61 12.19 10.50 5.66
C ARG A 61 11.74 11.88 5.24
N PHE A 62 11.45 12.73 6.20
CA PHE A 62 11.00 14.09 5.96
C PHE A 62 11.61 15.05 6.98
N GLN A 63 12.17 16.16 6.50
CA GLN A 63 12.81 17.21 7.33
C GLN A 63 13.82 16.66 8.36
N GLY A 64 14.64 15.69 7.93
CA GLY A 64 15.73 15.14 8.74
C GLY A 64 15.33 14.06 9.75
N ALA A 65 14.06 13.68 9.82
CA ALA A 65 13.56 12.63 10.69
C ALA A 65 12.82 11.53 9.92
N TYR A 66 12.69 10.37 10.51
CA TYR A 66 11.72 9.38 10.08
C TYR A 66 10.33 9.76 10.58
N TRP A 67 9.35 9.60 9.71
CA TRP A 67 7.94 9.71 10.00
C TRP A 67 7.27 8.39 9.66
N ASN A 68 6.46 7.88 10.57
CA ASN A 68 5.60 6.72 10.35
C ASN A 68 4.15 7.15 10.48
N PHE A 69 3.41 7.05 9.37
CA PHE A 69 1.96 7.23 9.34
C PHE A 69 1.34 5.85 9.36
N TYR A 70 0.63 5.53 10.44
CA TYR A 70 0.10 4.19 10.65
C TYR A 70 -1.39 4.22 11.00
N SER A 71 -2.05 3.09 10.79
CA SER A 71 -3.46 2.92 11.15
C SER A 71 -3.61 2.66 12.63
N GLU A 72 -4.53 3.37 13.29
CA GLU A 72 -4.90 3.20 14.69
C GLU A 72 -6.41 2.94 14.78
N PHE A 73 -6.82 1.79 15.33
CA PHE A 73 -8.22 1.45 15.57
C PHE A 73 -8.60 1.74 17.02
N ASP A 74 -9.64 2.57 17.21
CA ASP A 74 -10.10 2.97 18.55
C ASP A 74 -11.24 2.12 19.11
N GLY A 75 -11.53 0.99 18.45
CA GLY A 75 -12.67 0.13 18.76
C GLY A 75 -13.94 0.47 17.93
N LYS A 76 -13.91 1.54 17.13
CA LYS A 76 -15.03 1.98 16.27
C LYS A 76 -14.61 2.41 14.89
N MET A 77 -13.49 3.14 14.78
CA MET A 77 -13.02 3.76 13.55
C MET A 77 -11.50 3.60 13.42
N TRP A 78 -11.07 3.54 12.16
CA TRP A 78 -9.65 3.57 11.80
C TRP A 78 -9.20 4.99 11.51
N HIS A 79 -8.15 5.43 12.19
CA HIS A 79 -7.53 6.74 12.05
C HIS A 79 -6.10 6.59 11.52
N THR A 80 -5.59 7.59 10.84
CA THR A 80 -4.13 7.72 10.66
C THR A 80 -3.54 8.40 11.87
N ALA A 81 -2.63 7.73 12.55
CA ALA A 81 -1.77 8.30 13.58
C ALA A 81 -0.36 8.50 13.03
N ALA A 82 0.43 9.34 13.68
CA ALA A 82 1.81 9.60 13.31
C ALA A 82 2.77 9.34 14.47
N ALA A 83 3.98 8.92 14.13
CA ALA A 83 5.12 8.85 15.03
C ALA A 83 6.38 9.35 14.32
N THR A 84 7.35 9.87 15.08
CA THR A 84 8.66 10.31 14.57
C THR A 84 9.79 9.56 15.25
N SER A 85 10.90 9.43 14.52
CA SER A 85 12.12 8.76 15.01
C SER A 85 13.36 9.36 14.37
N SER A 86 14.49 9.31 15.06
CA SER A 86 15.79 9.66 14.49
C SER A 86 16.47 8.48 13.75
N ASP A 87 16.12 7.25 14.09
CA ASP A 87 16.77 6.02 13.62
C ASP A 87 15.82 5.02 12.92
N GLY A 88 14.50 5.27 12.99
CA GLY A 88 13.46 4.37 12.48
C GLY A 88 13.17 3.16 13.38
N ILE A 89 13.72 3.12 14.59
CA ILE A 89 13.57 2.04 15.57
C ILE A 89 12.85 2.53 16.82
N ALA A 90 13.37 3.58 17.46
CA ALA A 90 12.77 4.21 18.64
C ALA A 90 11.80 5.31 18.21
N TRP A 91 10.51 5.13 18.48
CA TRP A 91 9.45 6.00 17.99
C TRP A 91 8.80 6.84 19.10
N THR A 92 8.59 8.12 18.80
CA THR A 92 7.77 9.02 19.60
C THR A 92 6.42 9.20 18.92
N LYS A 93 5.35 8.70 19.54
CA LYS A 93 3.97 8.86 19.05
C LYS A 93 3.53 10.32 19.13
N LEU A 94 2.91 10.84 18.09
CA LEU A 94 2.36 12.20 18.01
C LEU A 94 0.83 12.21 18.13
N GLY A 95 0.18 11.03 18.06
CA GLY A 95 -1.27 10.88 18.05
C GLY A 95 -1.87 10.93 16.64
N ARG A 96 -3.19 11.05 16.58
CA ARG A 96 -3.98 11.00 15.34
C ARG A 96 -3.80 12.29 14.54
N VAL A 97 -3.58 12.14 13.25
CA VAL A 97 -3.39 13.23 12.29
C VAL A 97 -4.48 13.30 11.22
N LEU A 98 -5.12 12.17 10.89
CA LEU A 98 -6.32 12.11 10.06
C LEU A 98 -7.36 11.21 10.73
N SER A 99 -8.62 11.66 10.70
CA SER A 99 -9.76 10.90 11.21
C SER A 99 -10.88 10.89 10.18
N PRO A 100 -11.71 9.83 10.13
CA PRO A 100 -12.81 9.75 9.20
C PRO A 100 -13.78 10.93 9.35
N GLN A 101 -14.27 11.43 8.22
CA GLN A 101 -15.33 12.43 8.16
C GLN A 101 -16.62 11.80 7.65
N ALA A 102 -17.76 12.41 7.95
CA ALA A 102 -19.09 11.93 7.50
C ALA A 102 -19.15 11.77 5.97
N SER A 103 -18.53 12.70 5.23
CA SER A 103 -18.39 12.63 3.77
C SER A 103 -17.51 11.49 3.26
N GLU A 104 -16.68 10.90 4.12
CA GLU A 104 -15.78 9.78 3.83
C GLU A 104 -16.35 8.44 4.33
N GLY A 105 -17.62 8.41 4.80
CA GLY A 105 -18.27 7.19 5.27
C GLY A 105 -18.07 6.87 6.75
N SER A 106 -17.41 7.76 7.52
CA SER A 106 -17.29 7.68 9.00
C SER A 106 -16.70 6.37 9.56
N TYR A 107 -15.93 5.61 8.80
CA TYR A 107 -15.36 4.34 9.27
C TYR A 107 -13.83 4.33 9.24
N ILE A 108 -13.22 4.77 8.13
CA ILE A 108 -11.77 4.71 7.93
C ILE A 108 -11.25 5.98 7.27
N ALA A 109 -10.14 6.50 7.78
CA ALA A 109 -9.22 7.43 7.14
C ALA A 109 -7.80 6.99 7.51
N ALA A 110 -7.33 5.88 6.94
CA ALA A 110 -6.12 5.19 7.34
C ALA A 110 -5.61 4.27 6.21
N ASN A 111 -4.74 3.32 6.52
CA ASN A 111 -4.18 2.32 5.62
C ASN A 111 -3.68 2.96 4.33
N GLY A 112 -2.68 3.81 4.46
CA GLY A 112 -2.23 4.62 3.36
C GLY A 112 -0.74 4.51 3.09
N SER A 113 -0.35 5.10 1.98
CA SER A 113 1.02 5.22 1.51
C SER A 113 1.46 6.67 1.50
N ALA A 114 2.47 7.00 2.29
CA ALA A 114 3.13 8.29 2.29
C ALA A 114 4.27 8.33 1.28
N LEU A 115 4.46 9.47 0.64
CA LEU A 115 5.59 9.73 -0.23
C LEU A 115 5.98 11.22 -0.14
N VAL A 116 7.27 11.50 -0.03
CA VAL A 116 7.77 12.88 0.00
C VAL A 116 7.97 13.39 -1.43
N ALA A 117 7.34 14.53 -1.74
CA ALA A 117 7.45 15.20 -3.02
C ALA A 117 7.81 16.67 -2.81
N GLY A 118 9.11 17.01 -2.98
CA GLY A 118 9.61 18.35 -2.69
C GLY A 118 9.55 18.68 -1.20
N ASP A 119 8.79 19.71 -0.84
CA ASP A 119 8.62 20.21 0.53
C ASP A 119 7.35 19.71 1.23
N GLU A 120 6.64 18.76 0.61
CA GLU A 120 5.40 18.20 1.15
C GLU A 120 5.40 16.66 1.17
N ILE A 121 4.55 16.11 2.04
CA ILE A 121 4.19 14.69 2.08
C ILE A 121 2.85 14.53 1.37
N LEU A 122 2.78 13.63 0.42
CA LEU A 122 1.57 13.11 -0.18
C LEU A 122 1.19 11.83 0.55
N TYR A 123 -0.09 11.69 0.90
CA TYR A 123 -0.59 10.49 1.58
C TYR A 123 -1.86 10.02 0.92
N TRP A 124 -1.76 8.89 0.19
CA TRP A 124 -2.92 8.20 -0.37
C TRP A 124 -3.44 7.24 0.67
N TYR A 125 -4.70 7.37 1.05
CA TYR A 125 -5.28 6.64 2.17
C TYR A 125 -6.69 6.15 1.87
N GLU A 126 -7.14 5.17 2.62
CA GLU A 126 -8.46 4.57 2.45
C GLU A 126 -9.54 5.38 3.13
N ILE A 127 -10.69 5.44 2.46
CA ILE A 127 -11.93 6.01 2.97
C ILE A 127 -13.12 5.11 2.61
N GLY A 128 -14.22 5.23 3.36
CA GLY A 128 -15.50 4.64 3.02
C GLY A 128 -15.62 3.14 3.26
N TYR A 129 -16.78 2.62 2.91
CA TYR A 129 -17.09 1.19 2.83
C TYR A 129 -18.20 0.97 1.81
N PRO A 130 -17.95 0.32 0.66
CA PRO A 130 -16.68 -0.32 0.25
C PRO A 130 -15.53 0.68 0.11
N LEU A 131 -14.29 0.19 0.29
CA LEU A 131 -13.08 1.00 0.37
C LEU A 131 -12.77 1.74 -0.94
N ARG A 132 -12.26 2.94 -0.80
CA ARG A 132 -11.79 3.85 -1.86
C ARG A 132 -10.49 4.52 -1.42
N ILE A 133 -9.75 5.05 -2.38
CA ILE A 133 -8.48 5.74 -2.13
C ILE A 133 -8.67 7.23 -2.34
N ALA A 134 -8.40 8.01 -1.29
CA ALA A 134 -8.33 9.47 -1.29
C ALA A 134 -6.87 9.95 -1.19
N LEU A 135 -6.64 11.24 -1.28
CA LEU A 135 -5.32 11.86 -1.14
C LEU A 135 -5.40 13.02 -0.14
N ALA A 136 -4.41 13.11 0.74
CA ALA A 136 -4.15 14.29 1.57
C ALA A 136 -2.69 14.74 1.43
N ARG A 137 -2.42 16.01 1.74
CA ARG A 137 -1.10 16.64 1.65
C ARG A 137 -0.76 17.32 2.96
N SER A 138 0.53 17.29 3.33
CA SER A 138 1.03 17.97 4.53
C SER A 138 2.45 18.51 4.30
N ARG A 139 2.75 19.68 4.86
CA ARG A 139 4.11 20.25 4.87
C ARG A 139 4.83 20.09 6.21
N ASP A 140 4.15 19.56 7.20
CA ASP A 140 4.69 19.40 8.56
C ASP A 140 4.43 18.02 9.18
N GLY A 141 3.74 17.11 8.42
CA GLY A 141 3.35 15.78 8.88
C GLY A 141 2.23 15.75 9.91
N LYS A 142 1.74 16.90 10.36
CA LYS A 142 0.72 17.04 11.43
C LYS A 142 -0.58 17.60 10.91
N ASN A 143 -0.49 18.66 10.10
CA ASN A 143 -1.64 19.33 9.51
C ASN A 143 -1.84 18.88 8.07
N TRP A 144 -3.02 18.33 7.78
CA TRP A 144 -3.32 17.70 6.49
C TRP A 144 -4.45 18.41 5.76
N THR A 145 -4.25 18.64 4.48
CA THR A 145 -5.26 19.15 3.56
C THR A 145 -5.68 18.03 2.61
N ARG A 146 -6.96 17.69 2.62
CA ARG A 146 -7.55 16.71 1.72
C ARG A 146 -7.63 17.25 0.30
N GLN A 147 -7.37 16.41 -0.68
CA GLN A 147 -7.44 16.76 -2.10
C GLN A 147 -8.89 16.81 -2.57
N GLY A 148 -9.27 17.91 -3.24
CA GLY A 148 -10.61 18.05 -3.82
C GLY A 148 -11.69 18.37 -2.79
N LYS A 149 -12.92 17.95 -3.08
CA LYS A 149 -14.05 18.08 -2.15
C LYS A 149 -14.05 16.94 -1.14
N PRO A 150 -14.68 17.14 0.03
CA PRO A 150 -14.81 16.07 1.01
C PRO A 150 -15.45 14.80 0.43
N GLY A 151 -14.75 13.67 0.53
CA GLY A 151 -15.17 12.37 -0.02
C GLY A 151 -14.71 12.10 -1.46
N ASP A 152 -14.02 13.05 -2.11
CA ASP A 152 -13.42 12.79 -3.43
C ASP A 152 -12.35 11.71 -3.33
N THR A 153 -12.28 10.89 -4.37
CA THR A 153 -11.33 9.79 -4.50
C THR A 153 -10.47 9.97 -5.74
N VAL A 154 -9.22 9.49 -5.67
CA VAL A 154 -8.27 9.66 -6.77
C VAL A 154 -8.19 8.46 -7.71
N VAL A 155 -8.54 7.26 -7.22
CA VAL A 155 -8.58 6.05 -8.05
C VAL A 155 -10.04 5.63 -8.26
N PRO A 156 -10.57 5.69 -9.50
CA PRO A 156 -11.94 5.26 -9.78
C PRO A 156 -12.06 3.72 -9.64
N LEU A 157 -13.27 3.23 -9.36
CA LEU A 157 -13.54 1.81 -9.50
C LEU A 157 -13.41 1.39 -10.96
N GLY A 158 -13.10 0.12 -11.15
CA GLY A 158 -13.15 -0.50 -12.47
C GLY A 158 -14.60 -0.72 -12.96
N PRO A 159 -14.78 -1.00 -14.25
CA PRO A 159 -16.07 -1.33 -14.82
C PRO A 159 -16.57 -2.67 -14.29
N ARG A 160 -17.85 -2.96 -14.54
CA ARG A 160 -18.46 -4.24 -14.17
C ARG A 160 -17.67 -5.42 -14.75
N GLY A 161 -17.33 -6.37 -13.89
CA GLY A 161 -16.55 -7.56 -14.24
C GLY A 161 -15.04 -7.38 -14.10
N SER A 162 -14.53 -6.20 -13.77
CA SER A 162 -13.11 -6.01 -13.46
C SER A 162 -12.79 -6.48 -12.04
N PHE A 163 -11.51 -6.76 -11.79
CA PHE A 163 -11.02 -7.23 -10.49
C PHE A 163 -11.20 -6.19 -9.37
N ASP A 164 -11.42 -4.94 -9.70
CA ASP A 164 -11.54 -3.80 -8.80
C ASP A 164 -12.88 -3.04 -8.94
N GLU A 165 -13.92 -3.73 -9.40
CA GLU A 165 -15.24 -3.13 -9.61
C GLU A 165 -15.95 -2.75 -8.30
N ARG A 166 -15.60 -3.39 -7.20
CA ARG A 166 -16.24 -3.17 -5.90
C ARG A 166 -15.45 -2.26 -4.98
N ALA A 167 -14.14 -2.48 -4.85
CA ALA A 167 -13.28 -1.70 -3.98
C ALA A 167 -11.88 -1.53 -4.58
N VAL A 168 -11.23 -0.44 -4.20
CA VAL A 168 -9.80 -0.19 -4.35
C VAL A 168 -9.25 0.19 -2.99
N ALA A 169 -8.13 -0.44 -2.58
CA ALA A 169 -7.60 -0.40 -1.23
C ALA A 169 -6.08 -0.60 -1.22
N ASP A 170 -5.44 -0.58 -0.06
CA ASP A 170 -4.04 -0.87 0.20
C ASP A 170 -3.08 -0.17 -0.79
N PRO A 171 -3.14 1.16 -0.93
CA PRO A 171 -2.26 1.85 -1.85
C PRO A 171 -0.81 1.76 -1.38
N TYR A 172 0.09 1.46 -2.29
CA TYR A 172 1.54 1.64 -2.12
C TYR A 172 2.08 2.43 -3.30
N VAL A 173 2.60 3.62 -3.03
CA VAL A 173 3.01 4.54 -4.09
C VAL A 173 4.52 4.73 -4.09
N ILE A 174 5.11 4.55 -5.26
CA ILE A 174 6.51 4.86 -5.55
C ILE A 174 6.61 5.94 -6.63
N ARG A 175 7.76 6.58 -6.72
CA ARG A 175 8.09 7.48 -7.82
C ARG A 175 9.32 6.97 -8.56
N ALA A 176 9.18 6.71 -9.85
CA ALA A 176 10.26 6.25 -10.69
C ALA A 176 10.28 7.04 -12.00
N ALA A 177 11.45 7.53 -12.42
CA ALA A 177 11.62 8.37 -13.61
C ALA A 177 10.61 9.53 -13.73
N GLY A 178 10.28 10.17 -12.60
CA GLY A 178 9.36 11.32 -12.55
C GLY A 178 7.87 10.95 -12.51
N THR A 179 7.50 9.70 -12.73
CA THR A 179 6.11 9.20 -12.73
C THR A 179 5.79 8.52 -11.40
N PHE A 180 4.57 8.71 -10.89
CA PHE A 180 4.05 7.96 -9.76
C PHE A 180 3.46 6.64 -10.24
N TYR A 181 3.73 5.57 -9.51
CA TYR A 181 3.13 4.25 -9.69
C TYR A 181 2.48 3.82 -8.38
N MET A 182 1.20 3.49 -8.41
CA MET A 182 0.45 2.97 -7.28
C MET A 182 0.17 1.50 -7.50
N PHE A 183 0.70 0.66 -6.63
CA PHE A 183 0.28 -0.72 -6.47
C PHE A 183 -0.87 -0.74 -5.49
N TYR A 184 -1.95 -1.47 -5.79
CA TYR A 184 -3.16 -1.39 -4.98
C TYR A 184 -3.93 -2.72 -4.99
N LEU A 185 -4.70 -2.93 -3.94
CA LEU A 185 -5.67 -4.02 -3.88
C LEU A 185 -6.92 -3.63 -4.64
N GLY A 186 -7.36 -4.51 -5.54
CA GLY A 186 -8.69 -4.48 -6.14
C GLY A 186 -9.54 -5.60 -5.57
N GLN A 187 -10.85 -5.32 -5.35
CA GLN A 187 -11.81 -6.33 -4.94
C GLN A 187 -12.95 -6.41 -5.96
N ASP A 188 -13.22 -7.61 -6.47
CA ASP A 188 -14.34 -7.90 -7.35
C ASP A 188 -15.66 -8.13 -6.57
N ARG A 189 -16.76 -8.40 -7.28
CA ARG A 189 -18.07 -8.69 -6.64
C ARG A 189 -18.09 -9.97 -5.84
N ALA A 190 -17.29 -10.95 -6.20
CA ALA A 190 -17.12 -12.19 -5.45
C ALA A 190 -16.23 -12.02 -4.22
N ARG A 191 -15.77 -10.78 -3.95
CA ARG A 191 -14.83 -10.41 -2.88
C ARG A 191 -13.44 -11.02 -3.03
N ARG A 192 -13.06 -11.44 -4.24
CA ARG A 192 -11.67 -11.83 -4.50
C ARG A 192 -10.80 -10.59 -4.46
N GLN A 193 -9.69 -10.70 -3.78
CA GLN A 193 -8.71 -9.64 -3.61
C GLN A 193 -7.47 -9.97 -4.43
N SER A 194 -7.13 -9.10 -5.38
CA SER A 194 -5.97 -9.23 -6.26
C SER A 194 -5.23 -7.90 -6.31
N LEU A 195 -3.97 -7.91 -6.70
CA LEU A 195 -3.16 -6.70 -6.82
C LEU A 195 -3.18 -6.15 -8.24
N GLY A 196 -3.23 -4.84 -8.35
CA GLY A 196 -3.13 -4.10 -9.60
C GLY A 196 -2.11 -2.97 -9.51
N VAL A 197 -1.85 -2.33 -10.65
CA VAL A 197 -0.98 -1.16 -10.74
C VAL A 197 -1.63 -0.07 -11.59
N ALA A 198 -1.41 1.18 -11.18
CA ALA A 198 -1.79 2.38 -11.91
C ALA A 198 -0.62 3.36 -11.95
N ARG A 199 -0.59 4.26 -12.93
CA ARG A 199 0.41 5.33 -13.03
C ARG A 199 -0.23 6.71 -13.01
N SER A 200 0.53 7.72 -12.63
CA SER A 200 0.10 9.12 -12.60
C SER A 200 1.29 10.06 -12.78
N THR A 201 1.07 11.23 -13.39
CA THR A 201 2.06 12.31 -13.46
C THR A 201 1.89 13.35 -12.36
N ASP A 202 0.71 13.41 -11.74
CA ASP A 202 0.32 14.43 -10.75
C ASP A 202 -0.06 13.86 -9.37
N GLY A 203 -0.16 12.50 -9.24
CA GLY A 203 -0.59 11.80 -8.03
C GLY A 203 -2.09 11.89 -7.75
N VAL A 204 -2.87 12.57 -8.61
CA VAL A 204 -4.32 12.81 -8.48
C VAL A 204 -5.09 12.04 -9.54
N THR A 205 -4.63 12.11 -10.78
CA THR A 205 -5.26 11.47 -11.93
C THR A 205 -4.50 10.20 -12.29
N TRP A 206 -5.15 9.05 -12.19
CA TRP A 206 -4.51 7.75 -12.36
C TRP A 206 -4.99 7.02 -13.61
N GLU A 207 -4.06 6.39 -14.33
CA GLU A 207 -4.30 5.47 -15.43
C GLU A 207 -3.97 4.06 -14.96
N LYS A 208 -4.96 3.17 -14.98
CA LYS A 208 -4.77 1.76 -14.60
C LYS A 208 -4.11 0.98 -15.72
N LEU A 209 -3.27 0.01 -15.37
CA LEU A 209 -2.75 -0.93 -16.35
C LEU A 209 -3.90 -1.72 -16.96
N ARG A 210 -3.93 -1.85 -18.30
CA ARG A 210 -5.02 -2.52 -19.03
C ARG A 210 -5.08 -4.01 -18.70
N THR A 211 -3.94 -4.62 -18.44
CA THR A 211 -3.80 -6.06 -18.17
C THR A 211 -3.90 -6.41 -16.67
N ASN A 212 -4.32 -5.45 -15.79
CA ASN A 212 -4.60 -5.77 -14.40
C ASN A 212 -5.63 -6.91 -14.28
N PRO A 213 -5.54 -7.77 -13.25
CA PRO A 213 -4.60 -7.70 -12.11
C PRO A 213 -3.19 -8.20 -12.46
N ILE A 214 -2.18 -7.70 -11.73
CA ILE A 214 -0.76 -8.10 -11.88
C ILE A 214 -0.39 -9.31 -11.01
N LEU A 215 -1.17 -9.58 -9.96
CA LEU A 215 -1.00 -10.75 -9.10
C LEU A 215 -2.37 -11.17 -8.56
N GLU A 216 -2.73 -12.45 -8.74
CA GLU A 216 -3.99 -13.04 -8.27
C GLU A 216 -3.74 -13.96 -7.07
N PRO A 217 -4.79 -14.30 -6.26
CA PRO A 217 -4.68 -15.28 -5.18
C PRO A 217 -4.07 -16.59 -5.62
N GLY A 218 -3.33 -17.23 -4.73
CA GLY A 218 -2.71 -18.54 -4.95
C GLY A 218 -3.72 -19.67 -5.10
N ALA A 219 -3.22 -20.85 -5.43
CA ALA A 219 -4.02 -22.07 -5.54
C ALA A 219 -4.68 -22.42 -4.19
N PRO A 220 -5.78 -23.17 -4.17
CA PRO A 220 -6.40 -23.64 -2.94
C PRO A 220 -5.40 -24.34 -2.01
N GLY A 221 -5.29 -23.86 -0.77
CA GLY A 221 -4.35 -24.35 0.22
C GLY A 221 -3.06 -23.51 0.34
N ALA A 222 -2.78 -22.61 -0.60
CA ALA A 222 -1.70 -21.65 -0.46
C ALA A 222 -1.98 -20.65 0.67
N PHE A 223 -0.92 -20.05 1.22
CA PHE A 223 -1.03 -19.07 2.30
C PHE A 223 -1.79 -17.80 1.90
N ASP A 224 -1.88 -17.54 0.60
CA ASP A 224 -2.52 -16.39 -0.03
C ASP A 224 -3.78 -16.74 -0.85
N ALA A 225 -4.33 -17.95 -0.65
CA ALA A 225 -5.46 -18.44 -1.43
C ALA A 225 -6.79 -17.70 -1.15
N ASN A 226 -6.90 -17.01 -0.01
CA ASN A 226 -8.12 -16.27 0.38
C ASN A 226 -8.05 -14.77 0.04
N GLY A 227 -6.93 -14.27 -0.42
CA GLY A 227 -6.74 -12.89 -0.86
C GLY A 227 -5.33 -12.38 -0.72
N LEU A 228 -5.03 -11.34 -1.47
CA LEU A 228 -3.79 -10.58 -1.45
C LEU A 228 -4.07 -9.14 -1.02
N GLY A 229 -3.09 -8.47 -0.45
CA GLY A 229 -3.15 -7.05 -0.10
C GLY A 229 -1.78 -6.47 0.20
N GLU A 230 -1.76 -5.20 0.50
CA GLU A 230 -0.69 -4.49 1.17
C GLU A 230 0.69 -4.69 0.48
N PRO A 231 0.80 -4.34 -0.81
CA PRO A 231 2.05 -4.47 -1.54
C PRO A 231 3.08 -3.45 -1.07
N ALA A 232 4.36 -3.81 -1.01
CA ALA A 232 5.48 -2.89 -0.86
C ALA A 232 6.55 -3.21 -1.90
N VAL A 233 6.94 -2.23 -2.70
CA VAL A 233 7.72 -2.44 -3.93
C VAL A 233 9.03 -1.67 -3.90
N TRP A 234 10.12 -2.31 -4.34
CA TRP A 234 11.44 -1.70 -4.52
C TRP A 234 12.18 -2.30 -5.71
N THR A 235 13.35 -1.73 -6.06
CA THR A 235 14.28 -2.29 -7.07
C THR A 235 15.57 -2.78 -6.43
N SER A 236 16.09 -3.90 -6.87
CA SER A 236 17.41 -4.39 -6.46
C SER A 236 17.92 -5.47 -7.42
N GLY A 237 19.22 -5.45 -7.73
CA GLY A 237 19.86 -6.49 -8.53
C GLY A 237 19.29 -6.68 -9.94
N GLY A 238 18.74 -5.63 -10.54
CA GLY A 238 18.14 -5.65 -11.88
C GLY A 238 16.71 -6.23 -11.92
N GLN A 239 16.04 -6.26 -10.80
CA GLN A 239 14.64 -6.72 -10.68
C GLN A 239 13.81 -5.72 -9.87
N TRP A 240 12.52 -5.68 -10.15
CA TRP A 240 11.48 -5.19 -9.26
C TRP A 240 11.13 -6.29 -8.26
N TRP A 241 11.00 -5.94 -7.00
CA TRP A 241 10.62 -6.82 -5.90
C TRP A 241 9.37 -6.29 -5.23
N MET A 242 8.52 -7.20 -4.75
CA MET A 242 7.31 -6.88 -4.00
C MET A 242 7.19 -7.82 -2.81
N LEU A 243 7.18 -7.28 -1.58
CA LEU A 243 6.52 -7.94 -0.46
C LEU A 243 5.03 -7.69 -0.58
N TYR A 244 4.23 -8.69 -0.29
CA TYR A 244 2.77 -8.59 -0.26
C TYR A 244 2.22 -9.44 0.87
N THR A 245 1.09 -9.05 1.43
CA THR A 245 0.38 -9.87 2.40
C THR A 245 -0.51 -10.88 1.69
N GLY A 246 -0.41 -12.13 2.07
CA GLY A 246 -1.34 -13.19 1.71
C GLY A 246 -2.17 -13.59 2.91
N ARG A 247 -3.44 -13.95 2.67
CA ARG A 247 -4.39 -14.38 3.67
C ARG A 247 -4.92 -15.77 3.34
N ASP A 248 -4.92 -16.67 4.31
CA ASP A 248 -5.51 -17.99 4.19
C ASP A 248 -6.98 -18.03 4.68
N LYS A 249 -7.63 -19.18 4.57
CA LYS A 249 -9.04 -19.36 4.99
C LYS A 249 -9.27 -19.25 6.50
N LYS A 250 -8.21 -19.26 7.31
CA LYS A 250 -8.27 -19.09 8.76
C LYS A 250 -7.97 -17.65 9.18
N GLU A 251 -7.87 -16.74 8.21
CA GLU A 251 -7.50 -15.33 8.40
C GLU A 251 -6.07 -15.14 8.93
N GLN A 252 -5.23 -16.18 8.88
CA GLN A 252 -3.80 -16.01 9.14
C GLN A 252 -3.18 -15.22 8.00
N ARG A 253 -2.34 -14.24 8.36
CA ARG A 253 -1.63 -13.40 7.40
C ARG A 253 -0.15 -13.68 7.43
N ARG A 254 0.43 -13.77 6.25
CA ARG A 254 1.87 -13.98 6.03
C ARG A 254 2.33 -13.10 4.88
N MET A 255 3.58 -12.70 4.90
CA MET A 255 4.14 -11.98 3.77
C MET A 255 4.79 -12.94 2.77
N GLY A 256 4.46 -12.77 1.50
CA GLY A 256 5.12 -13.41 0.37
C GLY A 256 6.03 -12.44 -0.35
N LEU A 257 6.92 -12.98 -1.19
CA LEU A 257 7.79 -12.20 -2.08
C LEU A 257 7.47 -12.52 -3.53
N ALA A 258 7.39 -11.50 -4.35
CA ALA A 258 7.30 -11.61 -5.79
C ALA A 258 8.39 -10.78 -6.47
N ARG A 259 8.73 -11.12 -7.72
CA ARG A 259 9.69 -10.42 -8.56
C ARG A 259 9.12 -10.12 -9.93
N SER A 260 9.66 -9.09 -10.57
CA SER A 260 9.27 -8.71 -11.92
C SER A 260 10.44 -8.05 -12.67
N PRO A 261 10.60 -8.32 -13.97
CA PRO A 261 11.60 -7.62 -14.80
C PRO A 261 11.16 -6.21 -15.20
N ASP A 262 9.86 -5.90 -15.17
CA ASP A 262 9.27 -4.70 -15.75
C ASP A 262 8.21 -4.01 -14.87
N GLY A 263 7.96 -4.56 -13.65
CA GLY A 263 7.02 -4.01 -12.68
C GLY A 263 5.54 -4.28 -12.96
N VAL A 264 5.23 -5.04 -14.03
CA VAL A 264 3.84 -5.37 -14.41
C VAL A 264 3.60 -6.88 -14.58
N HIS A 265 4.64 -7.64 -14.91
CA HIS A 265 4.59 -9.11 -14.97
C HIS A 265 5.29 -9.69 -13.74
N TRP A 266 4.50 -10.20 -12.80
CA TRP A 266 5.00 -10.62 -11.49
C TRP A 266 4.97 -12.13 -11.30
N GLU A 267 6.04 -12.67 -10.74
CA GLU A 267 6.18 -14.07 -10.37
C GLU A 267 6.45 -14.18 -8.87
N ARG A 268 5.73 -15.09 -8.18
CA ARG A 268 6.04 -15.44 -6.79
C ARG A 268 7.43 -16.04 -6.68
N VAL A 269 8.19 -15.66 -5.66
CA VAL A 269 9.42 -16.35 -5.30
C VAL A 269 9.03 -17.62 -4.53
N PRO A 270 9.34 -18.80 -5.07
CA PRO A 270 9.01 -20.06 -4.39
C PRO A 270 9.62 -20.10 -2.98
N ASP A 271 8.90 -20.73 -2.06
CA ASP A 271 9.35 -21.00 -0.69
C ASP A 271 9.70 -19.77 0.18
N PHE A 272 9.50 -18.55 -0.33
CA PHE A 272 9.65 -17.36 0.47
C PHE A 272 8.31 -16.98 1.10
N ILE A 273 8.13 -17.38 2.34
CA ILE A 273 6.96 -17.03 3.15
C ILE A 273 7.45 -16.58 4.53
N VAL A 274 7.14 -15.35 4.89
CA VAL A 274 7.41 -14.81 6.22
C VAL A 274 6.18 -15.00 7.09
N SER A 275 6.35 -15.78 8.14
CA SER A 275 5.36 -15.99 9.22
C SER A 275 5.85 -15.33 10.49
N GLY A 276 4.92 -14.92 11.35
CA GLY A 276 5.28 -14.44 12.68
C GLY A 276 6.00 -15.51 13.50
N SER A 277 6.99 -15.09 14.26
CA SER A 277 7.85 -15.97 15.06
C SER A 277 7.82 -15.67 16.56
N ASN A 278 7.17 -14.57 16.93
CA ASN A 278 7.04 -14.12 18.30
C ASN A 278 5.59 -14.27 18.79
N THR A 279 5.36 -14.18 20.09
CA THR A 279 4.01 -14.29 20.65
C THR A 279 3.07 -13.23 20.07
N TRP A 280 3.55 -11.98 19.96
CA TRP A 280 2.75 -10.84 19.54
C TRP A 280 2.39 -10.83 18.04
N ASP A 281 3.15 -11.52 17.20
CA ASP A 281 2.94 -11.58 15.74
C ASP A 281 2.56 -12.98 15.23
N SER A 282 2.21 -13.91 16.13
CA SER A 282 2.10 -15.35 15.84
C SER A 282 1.02 -15.72 14.81
N GLN A 283 0.00 -14.89 14.62
CA GLN A 283 -1.11 -15.15 13.70
C GLN A 283 -1.11 -14.24 12.48
N VAL A 284 -0.55 -13.03 12.62
CA VAL A 284 -0.58 -12.00 11.60
C VAL A 284 0.81 -11.40 11.46
N ILE A 285 1.31 -11.37 10.23
CA ILE A 285 2.41 -10.54 9.78
C ILE A 285 2.03 -9.97 8.41
N CYS A 286 1.92 -8.65 8.30
CA CYS A 286 1.26 -7.96 7.20
C CYS A 286 1.79 -6.54 6.99
N ASP A 287 1.24 -5.79 6.05
CA ASP A 287 1.41 -4.35 5.86
C ASP A 287 2.88 -3.91 5.76
N PRO A 288 3.71 -4.47 4.87
CA PRO A 288 5.11 -4.08 4.79
C PRO A 288 5.29 -2.64 4.31
N SER A 289 6.20 -1.91 4.95
CA SER A 289 6.76 -0.64 4.49
C SER A 289 8.26 -0.78 4.40
N VAL A 290 8.87 -0.52 3.25
CA VAL A 290 10.28 -0.86 2.99
C VAL A 290 11.18 0.36 2.81
N GLU A 291 12.43 0.24 3.26
CA GLU A 291 13.51 1.18 3.01
C GLU A 291 14.77 0.43 2.58
N GLN A 292 15.37 0.85 1.47
CA GLN A 292 16.68 0.34 1.06
C GLN A 292 17.78 0.99 1.91
N MET A 293 18.59 0.15 2.56
CA MET A 293 19.68 0.60 3.40
C MET A 293 20.99 0.74 2.59
N PRO A 294 21.94 1.60 3.03
CA PRO A 294 23.21 1.78 2.32
C PRO A 294 24.05 0.50 2.19
N ASP A 295 23.88 -0.47 3.08
CA ASP A 295 24.55 -1.78 3.04
C ASP A 295 23.88 -2.76 2.07
N GLY A 296 22.82 -2.32 1.37
CA GLY A 296 22.03 -3.12 0.43
C GLY A 296 20.93 -3.95 1.10
N SER A 297 20.86 -4.03 2.43
CA SER A 297 19.73 -4.68 3.09
C SER A 297 18.44 -3.86 2.91
N ILE A 298 17.30 -4.52 3.04
CA ILE A 298 16.00 -3.88 3.01
C ILE A 298 15.44 -3.90 4.43
N ARG A 299 15.28 -2.72 5.01
CA ARG A 299 14.56 -2.55 6.28
C ARG A 299 13.06 -2.62 5.99
N VAL A 300 12.34 -3.36 6.82
CA VAL A 300 10.90 -3.55 6.68
C VAL A 300 10.23 -3.26 8.01
N TRP A 301 9.35 -2.28 8.04
CA TRP A 301 8.35 -2.14 9.11
C TRP A 301 7.11 -2.91 8.69
N PHE A 302 6.46 -3.59 9.63
CA PHE A 302 5.31 -4.45 9.32
C PHE A 302 4.30 -4.47 10.45
N GLY A 303 3.05 -4.75 10.14
CA GLY A 303 2.01 -5.04 11.11
C GLY A 303 2.10 -6.48 11.59
N GLY A 304 1.91 -6.71 12.89
CA GLY A 304 1.83 -8.03 13.48
C GLY A 304 0.70 -8.13 14.48
N GLY A 305 0.18 -9.35 14.71
CA GLY A 305 -0.88 -9.61 15.68
C GLY A 305 -0.94 -11.08 16.10
N ASP A 306 -1.46 -11.34 17.29
CA ASP A 306 -1.61 -12.68 17.85
C ASP A 306 -3.01 -13.29 17.67
N VAL A 307 -3.91 -12.55 17.01
CA VAL A 307 -5.29 -12.98 16.71
C VAL A 307 -5.55 -12.91 15.21
N ALA A 308 -5.96 -14.04 14.61
CA ALA A 308 -6.37 -14.10 13.21
C ALA A 308 -7.85 -13.71 13.06
N ARG A 309 -8.12 -12.53 12.45
CA ARG A 309 -9.46 -12.02 12.14
C ARG A 309 -9.45 -11.25 10.81
N PRO A 310 -10.62 -11.03 10.17
CA PRO A 310 -10.67 -10.36 8.86
C PRO A 310 -10.12 -8.93 8.85
N ASP A 311 -10.53 -8.08 9.80
CA ASP A 311 -10.31 -6.64 9.65
C ASP A 311 -9.73 -5.95 10.90
N GLN A 312 -10.11 -6.37 12.11
CA GLN A 312 -9.78 -5.68 13.36
C GLN A 312 -9.80 -6.60 14.58
N GLY A 313 -9.25 -6.15 15.69
CA GLY A 313 -9.12 -6.94 16.92
C GLY A 313 -8.05 -8.03 16.75
N LEU A 314 -6.99 -7.68 16.04
CA LEU A 314 -5.82 -8.52 15.79
C LEU A 314 -4.81 -8.45 16.93
N HIS A 315 -5.01 -7.52 17.87
CA HIS A 315 -4.03 -7.01 18.83
C HIS A 315 -2.80 -6.46 18.11
N GLY A 316 -3.10 -5.69 17.05
CA GLY A 316 -2.11 -5.22 16.09
C GLY A 316 -1.03 -4.36 16.71
N GLN A 317 0.22 -4.61 16.35
CA GLN A 317 1.40 -3.83 16.72
C GLN A 317 2.33 -3.73 15.52
N ILE A 318 3.26 -2.77 15.55
CA ILE A 318 4.21 -2.59 14.43
C ILE A 318 5.57 -3.12 14.85
N GLY A 319 6.09 -4.02 14.05
CA GLY A 319 7.43 -4.59 14.16
C GLY A 319 8.41 -4.02 13.14
N ILE A 320 9.66 -4.49 13.23
CA ILE A 320 10.74 -4.17 12.31
C ILE A 320 11.55 -5.43 11.99
N GLY A 321 11.97 -5.56 10.74
CA GLY A 321 12.84 -6.64 10.30
C GLY A 321 13.77 -6.20 9.17
N LEU A 322 14.63 -7.09 8.75
CA LEU A 322 15.57 -6.91 7.66
C LEU A 322 15.49 -8.08 6.68
N LEU A 323 15.50 -7.74 5.39
CA LEU A 323 15.79 -8.67 4.31
C LEU A 323 17.23 -8.45 3.87
N ARG A 324 18.03 -9.51 3.90
CA ARG A 324 19.39 -9.52 3.38
C ARG A 324 19.49 -10.45 2.19
N GLY A 325 19.94 -9.97 1.05
CA GLY A 325 20.30 -10.81 -0.08
C GLY A 325 21.69 -11.45 0.14
N GLN A 326 21.89 -12.58 -0.49
CA GLN A 326 23.19 -13.27 -0.55
C GLN A 326 24.05 -12.69 -1.65
#